data_403824957d9d62e7a42fef1075eb835e
#
_entry.id   403824957d9d62e7a42fef1075eb835e
#
_cell.length_a   1.000
_cell.length_b   1.000
_cell.length_c   1.000
_cell.angle_alpha   90.00
_cell.angle_beta   90.00
_cell.angle_gamma   90.00
#
_symmetry.space_group_name_H-M   'P 1'
#
loop_
_entity.id
_entity.type
_entity.pdbx_description
1 polymer ?
#
loop_
_entity_poly.entity_id
_entity_poly.type
_entity_poly.pdbx_seq_one_letter_code
_entity_poly.pdbx_strand_id
1 'polypeptide(L)'
;MEKVFASPSRYVQGKGVLKSGLDHILALGKRALLLADSTVYEIAGRQLEEDLKALSAFVHYEAFNGEASDVEIDRVSQVGRDLDIQVILGLGGGKTIDTAKAIADKLQVPVAILPTVASTDAPTSALSVIYSEEGVFERYLFYSKNPELVLVDTQVIAQAPVRLLASGIADALATWVEGRAVIEAHGATMAGGGPSIAAEAIARACESTLFENGLQALAAAHAKVVTPALEAVVEANTLLSGIGFESCGLAAAHAIHNGFTALHGDIHSLTHGEKVAYGTLTQLVLENRPKEELDRYIRFYQALGLPTTLAEVKLAGVAYEDLVKVGALATQDGETIHQMAQKFTPSDVADALLALDAYVRENF
;
A
#
# COMPACT_ATOMS: atom_id res chain seq x y z
N MET A 1 23.53 12.08 -7.51
CA MET A 1 22.10 12.32 -7.25
C MET A 1 21.95 12.77 -5.81
N GLU A 2 21.14 13.79 -5.52
CA GLU A 2 20.80 14.15 -4.14
C GLU A 2 19.99 13.04 -3.49
N LYS A 3 20.05 12.95 -2.16
CA LYS A 3 19.29 11.95 -1.40
C LYS A 3 18.08 12.63 -0.77
N VAL A 4 16.91 12.06 -0.99
CA VAL A 4 15.66 12.56 -0.42
C VAL A 4 15.07 11.49 0.50
N PHE A 5 14.63 11.93 1.68
CA PHE A 5 13.95 11.09 2.66
C PHE A 5 12.66 11.77 3.08
N ALA A 6 11.55 11.11 2.86
CA ALA A 6 10.21 11.61 3.17
C ALA A 6 9.53 10.70 4.21
N SER A 7 8.73 11.28 5.11
CA SER A 7 7.98 10.55 6.13
C SER A 7 6.80 11.38 6.63
N PRO A 8 5.76 10.78 7.21
CA PRO A 8 4.70 11.52 7.88
C PRO A 8 5.27 12.35 9.04
N SER A 9 4.62 13.47 9.35
CA SER A 9 5.06 14.31 10.48
C SER A 9 4.91 13.59 11.82
N ARG A 10 3.90 12.73 11.96
CA ARG A 10 3.66 11.91 13.14
C ARG A 10 3.00 10.59 12.78
N TYR A 11 3.54 9.52 13.31
CA TYR A 11 2.94 8.18 13.29
C TYR A 11 2.61 7.77 14.73
N VAL A 12 1.39 7.29 14.96
CA VAL A 12 0.92 6.82 16.27
C VAL A 12 0.22 5.49 16.07
N GLN A 13 0.67 4.45 16.74
CA GLN A 13 0.09 3.12 16.65
C GLN A 13 -0.15 2.53 18.04
N GLY A 14 -1.23 1.78 18.17
CA GLY A 14 -1.50 0.98 19.36
C GLY A 14 -2.96 0.56 19.46
N LYS A 15 -3.23 -0.31 20.41
CA LYS A 15 -4.58 -0.81 20.67
C LYS A 15 -5.46 0.28 21.28
N GLY A 16 -6.56 0.64 20.62
CA GLY A 16 -7.53 1.61 21.10
C GLY A 16 -7.11 3.07 20.91
N VAL A 17 -6.13 3.36 20.04
CA VAL A 17 -5.64 4.73 19.84
C VAL A 17 -6.64 5.64 19.14
N LEU A 18 -7.63 5.12 18.41
CA LEU A 18 -8.73 5.94 17.90
C LEU A 18 -9.50 6.64 19.02
N LYS A 19 -9.50 6.09 20.25
CA LYS A 19 -10.10 6.69 21.43
C LYS A 19 -9.10 7.47 22.28
N SER A 20 -7.90 6.93 22.50
CA SER A 20 -6.92 7.55 23.40
C SER A 20 -6.04 8.61 22.71
N GLY A 21 -6.00 8.65 21.39
CA GLY A 21 -5.14 9.54 20.59
C GLY A 21 -5.86 10.77 20.00
N LEU A 22 -7.06 11.12 20.46
CA LEU A 22 -7.86 12.22 19.93
C LEU A 22 -7.14 13.57 19.96
N ASP A 23 -6.29 13.81 20.94
CA ASP A 23 -5.50 15.05 21.05
C ASP A 23 -4.57 15.25 19.84
N HIS A 24 -4.10 14.17 19.20
CA HIS A 24 -3.30 14.28 17.98
C HIS A 24 -4.14 14.81 16.80
N ILE A 25 -5.41 14.41 16.72
CA ILE A 25 -6.33 14.91 15.69
C ILE A 25 -6.69 16.37 15.97
N LEU A 26 -7.06 16.69 17.22
CA LEU A 26 -7.45 18.04 17.64
C LEU A 26 -6.34 19.06 17.49
N ALA A 27 -5.08 18.63 17.55
CA ALA A 27 -3.93 19.49 17.29
C ALA A 27 -3.83 19.96 15.83
N LEU A 28 -4.47 19.26 14.87
CA LEU A 28 -4.50 19.63 13.47
C LEU A 28 -5.63 20.60 13.14
N GLY A 29 -6.73 20.55 13.88
CA GLY A 29 -7.88 21.42 13.68
C GLY A 29 -9.11 20.93 14.44
N LYS A 30 -10.04 21.85 14.71
CA LYS A 30 -11.29 21.54 15.42
C LYS A 30 -12.53 21.45 14.52
N ARG A 31 -12.36 21.68 13.22
CA ARG A 31 -13.42 21.50 12.22
C ARG A 31 -12.95 20.40 11.25
N ALA A 32 -13.41 19.19 11.49
CA ALA A 32 -12.98 18.01 10.77
C ALA A 32 -14.03 17.54 9.74
N LEU A 33 -13.57 17.08 8.58
CA LEU A 33 -14.35 16.28 7.66
C LEU A 33 -13.85 14.83 7.77
N LEU A 34 -14.75 13.93 8.19
CA LEU A 34 -14.50 12.50 8.32
C LEU A 34 -14.97 11.81 7.02
N LEU A 35 -14.03 11.36 6.21
CA LEU A 35 -14.27 10.59 4.98
C LEU A 35 -14.16 9.10 5.28
N ALA A 36 -15.23 8.35 5.08
CA ALA A 36 -15.26 6.89 5.22
C ALA A 36 -16.39 6.29 4.40
N ASP A 37 -16.26 5.05 3.94
CA ASP A 37 -17.42 4.32 3.44
C ASP A 37 -18.42 4.01 4.58
N SER A 38 -19.67 3.70 4.22
CA SER A 38 -20.73 3.48 5.20
C SER A 38 -20.45 2.33 6.17
N THR A 39 -19.79 1.27 5.71
CA THR A 39 -19.47 0.10 6.55
C THR A 39 -18.39 0.48 7.59
N VAL A 40 -17.34 1.13 7.15
CA VAL A 40 -16.24 1.59 8.03
C VAL A 40 -16.75 2.66 9.01
N TYR A 41 -17.64 3.54 8.56
CA TYR A 41 -18.27 4.52 9.45
C TYR A 41 -19.02 3.84 10.60
N GLU A 42 -19.81 2.80 10.33
CA GLU A 42 -20.52 2.06 11.39
C GLU A 42 -19.56 1.27 12.31
N ILE A 43 -18.43 0.78 11.79
CA ILE A 43 -17.45 0.02 12.58
C ILE A 43 -16.66 0.92 13.53
N ALA A 44 -16.20 2.08 13.09
CA ALA A 44 -15.28 2.92 13.84
C ALA A 44 -15.59 4.43 13.75
N GLY A 45 -16.16 4.90 12.63
CA GLY A 45 -16.35 6.31 12.35
C GLY A 45 -17.35 6.98 13.26
N ARG A 46 -18.48 6.34 13.54
CA ARG A 46 -19.54 6.88 14.42
C ARG A 46 -19.02 7.17 15.83
N GLN A 47 -18.29 6.22 16.41
CA GLN A 47 -17.74 6.41 17.75
C GLN A 47 -16.67 7.52 17.76
N LEU A 48 -15.79 7.54 16.73
CA LEU A 48 -14.79 8.59 16.58
C LEU A 48 -15.42 9.99 16.48
N GLU A 49 -16.49 10.12 15.68
CA GLU A 49 -17.24 11.37 15.54
C GLU A 49 -17.85 11.82 16.86
N GLU A 50 -18.49 10.92 17.61
CA GLU A 50 -19.07 11.19 18.92
C GLU A 50 -18.01 11.63 19.94
N ASP A 51 -16.88 10.92 19.99
CA ASP A 51 -15.78 11.21 20.91
C ASP A 51 -15.14 12.58 20.61
N LEU A 52 -14.93 12.93 19.33
CA LEU A 52 -14.43 14.24 18.92
C LEU A 52 -15.44 15.37 19.23
N LYS A 53 -16.73 15.15 18.99
CA LYS A 53 -17.79 16.11 19.33
C LYS A 53 -17.88 16.35 20.85
N ALA A 54 -17.68 15.32 21.67
CA ALA A 54 -17.62 15.45 23.10
C ALA A 54 -16.46 16.36 23.58
N LEU A 55 -15.40 16.47 22.81
CA LEU A 55 -14.28 17.39 23.03
C LEU A 55 -14.46 18.74 22.32
N SER A 56 -15.68 19.10 21.95
CA SER A 56 -16.07 20.38 21.34
C SER A 56 -15.49 20.59 19.92
N ALA A 57 -15.19 19.53 19.20
CA ALA A 57 -14.90 19.61 17.78
C ALA A 57 -16.18 19.61 16.95
N PHE A 58 -16.15 20.32 15.81
CA PHE A 58 -17.13 20.12 14.74
C PHE A 58 -16.66 18.98 13.87
N VAL A 59 -17.50 17.99 13.64
CA VAL A 59 -17.19 16.86 12.75
C VAL A 59 -18.34 16.68 11.77
N HIS A 60 -18.04 16.69 10.49
CA HIS A 60 -18.94 16.34 9.42
C HIS A 60 -18.51 15.00 8.81
N TYR A 61 -19.39 14.01 8.87
CA TYR A 61 -19.20 12.75 8.16
C TYR A 61 -19.63 12.88 6.71
N GLU A 62 -18.75 12.51 5.81
CA GLU A 62 -19.00 12.45 4.37
C GLU A 62 -18.78 11.03 3.86
N ALA A 63 -19.80 10.45 3.22
CA ALA A 63 -19.71 9.09 2.71
C ALA A 63 -18.79 9.03 1.49
N PHE A 64 -17.82 8.11 1.51
CA PHE A 64 -16.94 7.81 0.38
C PHE A 64 -17.64 6.91 -0.63
N ASN A 65 -17.64 7.28 -1.92
CA ASN A 65 -18.38 6.60 -2.98
C ASN A 65 -17.64 5.41 -3.62
N GLY A 66 -16.46 5.03 -3.10
CA GLY A 66 -15.78 3.78 -3.45
C GLY A 66 -14.57 3.90 -4.36
N GLU A 67 -14.44 4.97 -5.18
CA GLU A 67 -13.28 5.17 -6.04
C GLU A 67 -12.54 6.48 -5.74
N ALA A 68 -11.20 6.42 -5.79
CA ALA A 68 -10.34 7.59 -5.66
C ALA A 68 -10.28 8.32 -7.02
N SER A 69 -11.38 8.96 -7.39
CA SER A 69 -11.55 9.64 -8.69
C SER A 69 -11.57 11.16 -8.53
N ASP A 70 -11.26 11.87 -9.62
CA ASP A 70 -11.33 13.35 -9.64
C ASP A 70 -12.73 13.84 -9.30
N VAL A 71 -13.77 13.15 -9.75
CA VAL A 71 -15.18 13.49 -9.47
C VAL A 71 -15.46 13.42 -7.97
N GLU A 72 -15.01 12.37 -7.30
CA GLU A 72 -15.19 12.20 -5.86
C GLU A 72 -14.35 13.21 -5.04
N ILE A 73 -13.11 13.44 -5.46
CA ILE A 73 -12.24 14.45 -4.83
C ILE A 73 -12.87 15.84 -4.94
N ASP A 74 -13.43 16.19 -6.10
CA ASP A 74 -14.07 17.49 -6.34
C ASP A 74 -15.33 17.64 -5.50
N ARG A 75 -16.17 16.62 -5.48
CA ARG A 75 -17.41 16.58 -4.70
C ARG A 75 -17.15 16.84 -3.22
N VAL A 76 -16.25 16.07 -2.63
CA VAL A 76 -15.95 16.18 -1.19
C VAL A 76 -15.18 17.46 -0.87
N SER A 77 -14.29 17.91 -1.76
CA SER A 77 -13.60 19.20 -1.59
C SER A 77 -14.56 20.38 -1.57
N GLN A 78 -15.66 20.32 -2.33
CA GLN A 78 -16.68 21.38 -2.30
C GLN A 78 -17.39 21.41 -0.94
N VAL A 79 -17.76 20.25 -0.39
CA VAL A 79 -18.31 20.13 0.97
C VAL A 79 -17.35 20.72 2.01
N GLY A 80 -16.05 20.39 1.88
CA GLY A 80 -15.02 20.92 2.76
C GLY A 80 -14.91 22.43 2.76
N ARG A 81 -15.01 23.07 1.58
CA ARG A 81 -15.04 24.55 1.44
C ARG A 81 -16.27 25.15 2.09
N ASP A 82 -17.45 24.61 1.79
CA ASP A 82 -18.74 25.14 2.27
C ASP A 82 -18.85 25.08 3.80
N LEU A 83 -18.14 24.16 4.43
CA LEU A 83 -18.13 23.95 5.88
C LEU A 83 -16.90 24.54 6.60
N ASP A 84 -16.02 25.26 5.90
CA ASP A 84 -14.77 25.82 6.45
C ASP A 84 -13.96 24.76 7.24
N ILE A 85 -13.75 23.59 6.63
CA ILE A 85 -13.04 22.47 7.24
C ILE A 85 -11.55 22.82 7.43
N GLN A 86 -11.00 22.44 8.59
CA GLN A 86 -9.61 22.68 8.97
C GLN A 86 -8.72 21.45 8.90
N VAL A 87 -9.31 20.23 8.89
CA VAL A 87 -8.58 18.97 8.82
C VAL A 87 -9.43 17.90 8.11
N ILE A 88 -8.80 17.10 7.26
CA ILE A 88 -9.41 15.92 6.65
C ILE A 88 -9.01 14.69 7.47
N LEU A 89 -9.98 13.85 7.82
CA LEU A 89 -9.78 12.56 8.47
C LEU A 89 -10.13 11.47 7.45
N GLY A 90 -9.14 10.76 6.92
CA GLY A 90 -9.32 9.63 6.01
C GLY A 90 -9.41 8.33 6.81
N LEU A 91 -10.62 7.82 7.07
CA LEU A 91 -10.84 6.59 7.83
C LEU A 91 -11.21 5.46 6.86
N GLY A 92 -10.30 4.52 6.62
CA GLY A 92 -10.58 3.42 5.69
C GLY A 92 -9.36 2.70 5.15
N GLY A 93 -9.53 2.10 3.97
CA GLY A 93 -8.47 1.46 3.20
C GLY A 93 -7.83 2.39 2.17
N GLY A 94 -6.97 1.85 1.31
CA GLY A 94 -6.13 2.61 0.37
C GLY A 94 -6.86 3.66 -0.45
N LYS A 95 -7.99 3.33 -1.09
CA LYS A 95 -8.76 4.29 -1.92
C LYS A 95 -9.32 5.46 -1.10
N THR A 96 -9.84 5.21 0.10
CA THR A 96 -10.30 6.27 1.02
C THR A 96 -9.14 7.16 1.45
N ILE A 97 -7.99 6.55 1.76
CA ILE A 97 -6.76 7.24 2.16
C ILE A 97 -6.27 8.15 1.03
N ASP A 98 -6.19 7.63 -0.18
CA ASP A 98 -5.73 8.39 -1.35
C ASP A 98 -6.67 9.56 -1.68
N THR A 99 -7.99 9.34 -1.59
CA THR A 99 -8.98 10.41 -1.74
C THR A 99 -8.83 11.48 -0.67
N ALA A 100 -8.64 11.08 0.59
CA ALA A 100 -8.46 12.02 1.71
C ALA A 100 -7.19 12.89 1.55
N LYS A 101 -6.06 12.30 1.11
CA LYS A 101 -4.84 13.04 0.79
C LYS A 101 -5.06 14.05 -0.33
N ALA A 102 -5.72 13.64 -1.41
CA ALA A 102 -6.02 14.52 -2.54
C ALA A 102 -6.94 15.68 -2.17
N ILE A 103 -7.97 15.43 -1.35
CA ILE A 103 -8.86 16.47 -0.83
C ILE A 103 -8.11 17.47 0.04
N ALA A 104 -7.28 16.97 0.96
CA ALA A 104 -6.49 17.81 1.85
C ALA A 104 -5.52 18.71 1.10
N ASP A 105 -4.83 18.17 0.09
CA ASP A 105 -3.96 18.96 -0.79
C ASP A 105 -4.76 20.02 -1.56
N LYS A 106 -5.91 19.67 -2.13
CA LYS A 106 -6.77 20.59 -2.86
C LYS A 106 -7.34 21.71 -2.00
N LEU A 107 -7.60 21.43 -0.71
CA LEU A 107 -8.09 22.41 0.27
C LEU A 107 -6.96 23.15 1.00
N GLN A 108 -5.73 22.70 0.87
CA GLN A 108 -4.55 23.21 1.58
C GLN A 108 -4.73 23.15 3.11
N VAL A 109 -5.31 22.04 3.61
CA VAL A 109 -5.49 21.73 5.03
C VAL A 109 -4.71 20.46 5.42
N PRO A 110 -4.38 20.26 6.70
CA PRO A 110 -3.77 19.03 7.16
C PRO A 110 -4.65 17.81 6.96
N VAL A 111 -3.99 16.64 6.83
CA VAL A 111 -4.66 15.33 6.75
C VAL A 111 -4.21 14.41 7.87
N ALA A 112 -5.18 13.75 8.50
CA ALA A 112 -4.97 12.62 9.40
C ALA A 112 -5.46 11.35 8.71
N ILE A 113 -4.59 10.38 8.55
CA ILE A 113 -4.89 9.07 7.98
C ILE A 113 -5.13 8.07 9.10
N LEU A 114 -6.28 7.41 9.07
CA LEU A 114 -6.82 6.50 10.07
C LEU A 114 -7.09 5.14 9.40
N PRO A 115 -6.06 4.33 9.13
CA PRO A 115 -6.25 3.08 8.40
C PRO A 115 -7.05 2.07 9.23
N THR A 116 -8.04 1.44 8.60
CA THR A 116 -8.86 0.38 9.23
C THR A 116 -8.43 -1.02 8.81
N VAL A 117 -7.51 -1.09 7.87
CA VAL A 117 -6.86 -2.30 7.36
C VAL A 117 -5.38 -2.01 7.13
N ALA A 118 -4.53 -3.02 7.28
CA ALA A 118 -3.10 -2.93 6.96
C ALA A 118 -2.80 -3.72 5.67
N SER A 119 -3.54 -3.39 4.60
CA SER A 119 -3.52 -4.14 3.33
C SER A 119 -2.60 -3.56 2.27
N THR A 120 -2.12 -2.33 2.48
CA THR A 120 -1.20 -1.59 1.59
C THR A 120 -0.38 -0.59 2.40
N ASP A 121 0.62 -0.03 1.79
CA ASP A 121 1.52 0.97 2.35
C ASP A 121 1.13 2.44 2.06
N ALA A 122 -0.03 2.66 1.48
CA ALA A 122 -0.59 3.99 1.18
C ALA A 122 -0.66 4.99 2.36
N PRO A 123 -0.77 4.57 3.65
CA PRO A 123 -1.05 5.50 4.75
C PRO A 123 -0.02 6.62 4.95
N THR A 124 1.25 6.40 4.65
CA THR A 124 2.33 7.33 5.03
C THR A 124 2.87 8.17 3.91
N SER A 125 2.63 7.80 2.65
CA SER A 125 3.26 8.43 1.48
C SER A 125 2.65 9.77 1.07
N ALA A 126 3.50 10.62 0.46
CA ALA A 126 3.10 11.89 -0.18
C ALA A 126 2.62 11.67 -1.61
N LEU A 127 1.83 10.64 -1.85
CA LEU A 127 1.23 10.36 -3.15
C LEU A 127 -0.14 9.70 -3.01
N SER A 128 -0.93 9.78 -4.05
CA SER A 128 -2.19 9.05 -4.22
C SER A 128 -2.27 8.42 -5.60
N VAL A 129 -2.92 7.28 -5.68
CA VAL A 129 -3.28 6.63 -6.94
C VAL A 129 -4.68 7.07 -7.32
N ILE A 130 -4.83 7.62 -8.54
CA ILE A 130 -6.11 8.12 -9.04
C ILE A 130 -6.66 7.17 -10.10
N TYR A 131 -7.95 6.92 -9.99
CA TYR A 131 -8.71 6.02 -10.84
C TYR A 131 -9.88 6.76 -11.51
N SER A 132 -10.36 6.22 -12.63
CA SER A 132 -11.66 6.62 -13.16
C SER A 132 -12.80 6.17 -12.24
N GLU A 133 -14.03 6.66 -12.49
CA GLU A 133 -15.22 6.22 -11.74
C GLU A 133 -15.51 4.71 -11.91
N GLU A 134 -15.01 4.09 -12.99
CA GLU A 134 -15.08 2.65 -13.26
C GLU A 134 -13.92 1.84 -12.62
N GLY A 135 -13.01 2.51 -11.89
CA GLY A 135 -11.90 1.87 -11.20
C GLY A 135 -10.67 1.56 -12.08
N VAL A 136 -10.54 2.22 -13.23
CA VAL A 136 -9.36 2.09 -14.10
C VAL A 136 -8.27 3.05 -13.63
N PHE A 137 -7.03 2.56 -13.49
CA PHE A 137 -5.88 3.40 -13.16
C PHE A 137 -5.71 4.54 -14.17
N GLU A 138 -5.53 5.76 -13.68
CA GLU A 138 -5.30 6.93 -14.51
C GLU A 138 -3.90 7.53 -14.31
N ARG A 139 -3.53 7.84 -13.05
CA ARG A 139 -2.25 8.48 -12.74
C ARG A 139 -1.89 8.43 -11.26
N TYR A 140 -0.63 8.76 -10.97
CA TYR A 140 -0.19 9.13 -9.63
C TYR A 140 -0.32 10.65 -9.44
N LEU A 141 -0.79 11.07 -8.25
CA LEU A 141 -0.66 12.44 -7.76
C LEU A 141 0.44 12.48 -6.71
N PHE A 142 1.41 13.38 -6.88
CA PHE A 142 2.48 13.59 -5.92
C PHE A 142 2.25 14.88 -5.14
N TYR A 143 2.49 14.86 -3.84
CA TYR A 143 2.30 15.97 -2.94
C TYR A 143 3.65 16.49 -2.44
N SER A 144 3.68 17.75 -1.98
CA SER A 144 4.88 18.37 -1.43
C SER A 144 5.23 17.90 -0.01
N LYS A 145 4.30 17.21 0.66
CA LYS A 145 4.44 16.72 2.04
C LYS A 145 3.62 15.45 2.27
N ASN A 146 4.14 14.62 3.18
CA ASN A 146 3.43 13.45 3.68
C ASN A 146 2.31 13.86 4.65
N PRO A 147 1.37 12.97 5.01
CA PRO A 147 0.34 13.24 5.99
C PRO A 147 0.88 13.80 7.31
N GLU A 148 0.18 14.75 7.90
CA GLU A 148 0.55 15.31 9.20
C GLU A 148 0.40 14.30 10.33
N LEU A 149 -0.57 13.39 10.22
CA LEU A 149 -0.81 12.34 11.19
C LEU A 149 -1.20 11.04 10.50
N VAL A 150 -0.59 9.94 10.93
CA VAL A 150 -1.07 8.59 10.67
C VAL A 150 -1.37 7.96 12.02
N LEU A 151 -2.63 7.63 12.30
CA LEU A 151 -3.11 7.12 13.59
C LEU A 151 -3.70 5.73 13.39
N VAL A 152 -2.98 4.69 13.83
CA VAL A 152 -3.23 3.29 13.52
C VAL A 152 -3.76 2.54 14.75
N ASP A 153 -5.06 2.24 14.76
CA ASP A 153 -5.67 1.42 15.82
C ASP A 153 -5.54 -0.06 15.50
N THR A 154 -4.63 -0.73 16.17
CA THR A 154 -4.37 -2.16 15.95
C THR A 154 -5.54 -3.06 16.37
N GLN A 155 -6.45 -2.58 17.25
CA GLN A 155 -7.68 -3.33 17.56
C GLN A 155 -8.65 -3.32 16.39
N VAL A 156 -8.79 -2.21 15.68
CA VAL A 156 -9.63 -2.12 14.46
C VAL A 156 -9.06 -3.04 13.38
N ILE A 157 -7.76 -2.97 13.13
CA ILE A 157 -7.09 -3.81 12.14
C ILE A 157 -7.21 -5.31 12.49
N ALA A 158 -7.11 -5.69 13.78
CA ALA A 158 -7.28 -7.07 14.21
C ALA A 158 -8.68 -7.63 13.92
N GLN A 159 -9.71 -6.78 13.81
CA GLN A 159 -11.08 -7.18 13.46
C GLN A 159 -11.30 -7.30 11.94
N ALA A 160 -10.42 -6.74 11.13
CA ALA A 160 -10.53 -6.76 9.67
C ALA A 160 -10.39 -8.19 9.09
N PRO A 161 -10.82 -8.42 7.83
CA PRO A 161 -10.57 -9.70 7.16
C PRO A 161 -9.08 -10.03 7.07
N VAL A 162 -8.71 -11.25 7.49
CA VAL A 162 -7.30 -11.68 7.58
C VAL A 162 -6.59 -11.64 6.22
N ARG A 163 -7.31 -11.91 5.12
CA ARG A 163 -6.79 -11.79 3.74
C ARG A 163 -6.17 -10.41 3.49
N LEU A 164 -6.73 -9.34 4.09
CA LEU A 164 -6.20 -7.98 3.91
C LEU A 164 -4.86 -7.78 4.64
N LEU A 165 -4.66 -8.41 5.81
CA LEU A 165 -3.36 -8.40 6.48
C LEU A 165 -2.31 -9.16 5.67
N ALA A 166 -2.66 -10.34 5.14
CA ALA A 166 -1.78 -11.12 4.25
C ALA A 166 -1.41 -10.33 2.98
N SER A 167 -2.40 -9.64 2.37
CA SER A 167 -2.17 -8.74 1.25
C SER A 167 -1.13 -7.65 1.59
N GLY A 168 -1.26 -7.00 2.75
CA GLY A 168 -0.30 -6.00 3.19
C GLY A 168 1.10 -6.56 3.45
N ILE A 169 1.22 -7.78 3.97
CA ILE A 169 2.52 -8.46 4.12
C ILE A 169 3.17 -8.67 2.75
N ALA A 170 2.39 -9.06 1.74
CA ALA A 170 2.90 -9.28 0.39
C ALA A 170 3.39 -7.98 -0.26
N ASP A 171 2.61 -6.92 -0.12
CA ASP A 171 2.94 -5.57 -0.58
C ASP A 171 4.24 -5.08 0.08
N ALA A 172 4.29 -5.15 1.40
CA ALA A 172 5.42 -4.69 2.19
C ALA A 172 6.72 -5.52 1.97
N LEU A 173 6.62 -6.80 1.60
CA LEU A 173 7.79 -7.61 1.25
C LEU A 173 8.44 -7.20 -0.08
N ALA A 174 7.69 -6.57 -0.99
CA ALA A 174 8.26 -5.99 -2.20
C ALA A 174 9.22 -4.82 -1.89
N THR A 175 8.97 -4.09 -0.82
CA THR A 175 9.72 -2.88 -0.45
C THR A 175 11.23 -3.08 -0.40
N TRP A 176 11.72 -4.16 0.23
CA TRP A 176 13.17 -4.42 0.24
C TRP A 176 13.66 -4.98 -1.10
N VAL A 177 12.91 -5.86 -1.75
CA VAL A 177 13.29 -6.44 -3.04
C VAL A 177 13.48 -5.34 -4.09
N GLU A 178 12.54 -4.42 -4.18
CA GLU A 178 12.57 -3.31 -5.12
C GLU A 178 13.58 -2.23 -4.70
N GLY A 179 13.55 -1.81 -3.43
CA GLY A 179 14.47 -0.80 -2.93
C GLY A 179 15.93 -1.20 -3.08
N ARG A 180 16.26 -2.49 -2.89
CA ARG A 180 17.59 -3.03 -3.13
C ARG A 180 17.98 -2.88 -4.60
N ALA A 181 17.10 -3.22 -5.54
CA ALA A 181 17.36 -3.08 -6.97
C ALA A 181 17.62 -1.61 -7.36
N VAL A 182 16.85 -0.67 -6.80
CA VAL A 182 17.05 0.78 -7.01
C VAL A 182 18.39 1.25 -6.42
N ILE A 183 18.79 0.76 -5.23
CA ILE A 183 20.09 1.07 -4.63
C ILE A 183 21.24 0.57 -5.52
N GLU A 184 21.19 -0.69 -5.96
CA GLU A 184 22.20 -1.31 -6.82
C GLU A 184 22.33 -0.59 -8.17
N ALA A 185 21.23 -0.07 -8.69
CA ALA A 185 21.19 0.69 -9.96
C ALA A 185 21.54 2.17 -9.80
N HIS A 186 21.68 2.70 -8.57
CA HIS A 186 21.73 4.13 -8.32
C HIS A 186 20.52 4.88 -8.89
N GLY A 187 19.35 4.24 -8.86
CA GLY A 187 18.10 4.72 -9.43
C GLY A 187 17.44 5.83 -8.59
N ALA A 188 16.35 6.38 -9.13
CA ALA A 188 15.53 7.39 -8.45
C ALA A 188 14.44 6.73 -7.60
N THR A 189 14.10 7.37 -6.48
CA THR A 189 13.01 6.98 -5.59
C THR A 189 11.74 7.74 -5.92
N MET A 190 10.60 7.33 -5.34
CA MET A 190 9.33 8.04 -5.49
C MET A 190 9.36 9.44 -4.84
N ALA A 191 10.23 9.64 -3.83
CA ALA A 191 10.46 10.94 -3.21
C ALA A 191 11.29 11.91 -4.10
N GLY A 192 11.75 11.49 -5.28
CA GLY A 192 12.40 12.33 -6.28
C GLY A 192 13.92 12.43 -6.19
N GLY A 193 14.58 11.67 -5.32
CA GLY A 193 16.03 11.62 -5.20
C GLY A 193 16.55 10.20 -5.16
N GLY A 194 17.83 10.01 -4.78
CA GLY A 194 18.38 8.67 -4.54
C GLY A 194 18.12 8.18 -3.11
N PRO A 195 18.20 6.86 -2.87
CA PRO A 195 17.99 6.27 -1.56
C PRO A 195 18.97 6.78 -0.51
N SER A 196 18.47 7.03 0.70
CA SER A 196 19.30 7.36 1.86
C SER A 196 19.67 6.11 2.67
N ILE A 197 20.70 6.19 3.53
CA ILE A 197 21.03 5.11 4.47
C ILE A 197 19.84 4.79 5.40
N ALA A 198 19.09 5.82 5.80
CA ALA A 198 17.90 5.63 6.63
C ALA A 198 16.81 4.84 5.89
N ALA A 199 16.53 5.20 4.63
CA ALA A 199 15.55 4.49 3.79
C ALA A 199 15.94 3.01 3.59
N GLU A 200 17.22 2.74 3.28
CA GLU A 200 17.74 1.38 3.17
C GLU A 200 17.55 0.59 4.47
N ALA A 201 17.90 1.17 5.61
CA ALA A 201 17.76 0.50 6.91
C ALA A 201 16.29 0.19 7.24
N ILE A 202 15.37 1.10 6.89
CA ILE A 202 13.92 0.91 7.08
C ILE A 202 13.40 -0.20 6.17
N ALA A 203 13.75 -0.21 4.88
CA ALA A 203 13.32 -1.25 3.95
C ALA A 203 13.81 -2.65 4.35
N ARG A 204 15.05 -2.76 4.84
CA ARG A 204 15.59 -4.01 5.41
C ARG A 204 14.86 -4.43 6.70
N ALA A 205 14.56 -3.48 7.58
CA ALA A 205 13.80 -3.75 8.79
C ALA A 205 12.37 -4.21 8.47
N CYS A 206 11.75 -3.66 7.43
CA CYS A 206 10.44 -4.12 6.93
C CYS A 206 10.48 -5.62 6.59
N GLU A 207 11.39 -6.04 5.72
CA GLU A 207 11.53 -7.45 5.32
C GLU A 207 11.76 -8.36 6.53
N SER A 208 12.74 -8.05 7.39
CA SER A 208 13.06 -8.90 8.54
C SER A 208 11.90 -9.02 9.51
N THR A 209 11.21 -7.91 9.81
CA THR A 209 10.04 -7.90 10.69
C THR A 209 8.91 -8.80 10.17
N LEU A 210 8.66 -8.76 8.86
CA LEU A 210 7.60 -9.57 8.24
C LEU A 210 7.92 -11.06 8.26
N PHE A 211 9.14 -11.45 7.92
CA PHE A 211 9.55 -12.85 8.00
C PHE A 211 9.54 -13.40 9.43
N GLU A 212 9.91 -12.58 10.42
CA GLU A 212 9.96 -12.98 11.83
C GLU A 212 8.56 -13.09 12.46
N ASN A 213 7.62 -12.22 12.08
CA ASN A 213 6.36 -12.06 12.80
C ASN A 213 5.11 -12.42 11.98
N GLY A 214 5.21 -12.53 10.64
CA GLY A 214 4.05 -12.59 9.75
C GLY A 214 3.09 -13.74 10.05
N LEU A 215 3.57 -14.96 10.26
CA LEU A 215 2.71 -16.11 10.55
C LEU A 215 2.02 -15.98 11.92
N GLN A 216 2.73 -15.45 12.92
CA GLN A 216 2.16 -15.23 14.25
C GLN A 216 1.13 -14.09 14.22
N ALA A 217 1.39 -13.04 13.44
CA ALA A 217 0.44 -11.94 13.23
C ALA A 217 -0.82 -12.43 12.53
N LEU A 218 -0.69 -13.29 11.52
CA LEU A 218 -1.82 -13.89 10.83
C LEU A 218 -2.68 -14.74 11.78
N ALA A 219 -2.03 -15.56 12.63
CA ALA A 219 -2.73 -16.32 13.67
C ALA A 219 -3.46 -15.42 14.67
N ALA A 220 -2.85 -14.30 15.09
CA ALA A 220 -3.48 -13.32 15.97
C ALA A 220 -4.69 -12.65 15.29
N ALA A 221 -4.59 -12.32 14.01
CA ALA A 221 -5.69 -11.75 13.22
C ALA A 221 -6.84 -12.75 13.04
N HIS A 222 -6.56 -14.04 12.83
CA HIS A 222 -7.58 -15.09 12.85
C HIS A 222 -8.32 -15.19 14.19
N ALA A 223 -7.60 -15.03 15.29
CA ALA A 223 -8.16 -15.02 16.64
C ALA A 223 -8.81 -13.68 17.01
N LYS A 224 -8.72 -12.65 16.17
CA LYS A 224 -9.25 -11.29 16.41
C LYS A 224 -8.66 -10.62 17.66
N VAL A 225 -7.37 -10.85 17.92
CA VAL A 225 -6.65 -10.31 19.09
C VAL A 225 -5.42 -9.53 18.65
N VAL A 226 -5.04 -8.55 19.49
CA VAL A 226 -3.80 -7.78 19.31
C VAL A 226 -2.70 -8.47 20.10
N THR A 227 -1.59 -8.76 19.43
CA THR A 227 -0.36 -9.32 20.00
C THR A 227 0.85 -8.50 19.54
N PRO A 228 2.02 -8.62 20.19
CA PRO A 228 3.23 -7.94 19.73
C PRO A 228 3.59 -8.28 18.28
N ALA A 229 3.37 -9.51 17.82
CA ALA A 229 3.61 -9.89 16.42
C ALA A 229 2.64 -9.17 15.45
N LEU A 230 1.35 -9.04 15.81
CA LEU A 230 0.40 -8.29 15.00
C LEU A 230 0.79 -6.81 14.93
N GLU A 231 1.17 -6.20 16.06
CA GLU A 231 1.61 -4.82 16.10
C GLU A 231 2.85 -4.58 15.24
N ALA A 232 3.85 -5.47 15.30
CA ALA A 232 5.04 -5.40 14.48
C ALA A 232 4.72 -5.49 12.97
N VAL A 233 3.82 -6.39 12.57
CA VAL A 233 3.40 -6.54 11.17
C VAL A 233 2.57 -5.35 10.70
N VAL A 234 1.68 -4.81 11.54
CA VAL A 234 0.93 -3.59 11.20
C VAL A 234 1.88 -2.41 11.00
N GLU A 235 2.89 -2.25 11.86
CA GLU A 235 3.92 -1.21 11.70
C GLU A 235 4.71 -1.44 10.40
N ALA A 236 5.11 -2.68 10.11
CA ALA A 236 5.84 -3.01 8.89
C ALA A 236 5.02 -2.67 7.63
N ASN A 237 3.74 -3.07 7.58
CA ASN A 237 2.88 -2.84 6.42
C ASN A 237 2.55 -1.36 6.21
N THR A 238 2.36 -0.58 7.28
CA THR A 238 1.89 0.80 7.18
C THR A 238 3.01 1.83 7.22
N LEU A 239 3.98 1.67 8.12
CA LEU A 239 5.05 2.64 8.32
C LEU A 239 6.33 2.27 7.56
N LEU A 240 6.88 1.07 7.83
CA LEU A 240 8.18 0.71 7.26
C LEU A 240 8.10 0.53 5.75
N SER A 241 7.03 -0.11 5.24
CA SER A 241 6.80 -0.24 3.81
C SER A 241 6.52 1.12 3.17
N GLY A 242 5.65 1.94 3.77
CA GLY A 242 5.30 3.24 3.21
C GLY A 242 6.46 4.20 3.09
N ILE A 243 7.31 4.30 4.12
CA ILE A 243 8.56 5.08 4.04
C ILE A 243 9.56 4.40 3.10
N GLY A 244 9.63 3.07 3.13
CA GLY A 244 10.55 2.27 2.33
C GLY A 244 10.30 2.44 0.84
N PHE A 245 9.08 2.22 0.35
CA PHE A 245 8.81 2.36 -1.08
C PHE A 245 9.00 3.80 -1.58
N GLU A 246 8.57 4.79 -0.78
CA GLU A 246 8.65 6.20 -1.15
C GLU A 246 10.11 6.69 -1.20
N SER A 247 10.94 6.33 -0.20
CA SER A 247 12.29 6.86 -0.02
C SER A 247 13.41 5.88 -0.43
N CYS A 248 13.11 4.59 -0.67
CA CYS A 248 14.06 3.60 -1.18
C CYS A 248 13.81 3.22 -2.64
N GLY A 249 12.56 3.35 -3.10
CA GLY A 249 12.15 3.22 -4.50
C GLY A 249 11.39 1.94 -4.81
N LEU A 250 10.72 1.95 -5.96
CA LEU A 250 10.01 0.83 -6.58
C LEU A 250 10.77 0.35 -7.83
N ALA A 251 10.49 -0.88 -8.28
CA ALA A 251 11.15 -1.50 -9.41
C ALA A 251 10.19 -2.38 -10.23
N ALA A 252 10.54 -3.66 -10.48
CA ALA A 252 9.74 -4.53 -11.34
C ALA A 252 8.48 -5.08 -10.68
N ALA A 253 8.45 -5.32 -9.37
CA ALA A 253 7.30 -5.95 -8.71
C ALA A 253 6.02 -5.12 -8.91
N HIS A 254 6.08 -3.82 -8.65
CA HIS A 254 4.96 -2.90 -8.85
C HIS A 254 4.69 -2.60 -10.33
N ALA A 255 5.72 -2.51 -11.17
CA ALA A 255 5.53 -2.36 -12.62
C ALA A 255 4.78 -3.57 -13.21
N ILE A 256 5.09 -4.81 -12.77
CA ILE A 256 4.38 -6.03 -13.17
C ILE A 256 2.94 -6.03 -12.63
N HIS A 257 2.74 -5.60 -11.37
CA HIS A 257 1.39 -5.41 -10.84
C HIS A 257 0.56 -4.46 -11.74
N ASN A 258 1.13 -3.32 -12.13
CA ASN A 258 0.49 -2.40 -13.09
C ASN A 258 0.24 -3.10 -14.42
N GLY A 259 1.20 -3.88 -14.90
CA GLY A 259 1.10 -4.68 -16.12
C GLY A 259 -0.13 -5.59 -16.16
N PHE A 260 -0.52 -6.19 -15.04
CA PHE A 260 -1.71 -7.03 -14.97
C PHE A 260 -3.01 -6.30 -15.29
N THR A 261 -3.04 -4.97 -15.23
CA THR A 261 -4.21 -4.18 -15.64
C THR A 261 -4.47 -4.22 -17.15
N ALA A 262 -3.50 -4.66 -17.96
CA ALA A 262 -3.69 -4.92 -19.40
C ALA A 262 -4.60 -6.12 -19.68
N LEU A 263 -4.85 -6.98 -18.69
CA LEU A 263 -5.67 -8.16 -18.80
C LEU A 263 -7.09 -7.92 -18.28
N HIS A 264 -8.04 -8.67 -18.79
CA HIS A 264 -9.42 -8.68 -18.32
C HIS A 264 -9.72 -9.95 -17.52
N GLY A 265 -10.79 -9.93 -16.72
CA GLY A 265 -11.30 -11.12 -16.03
C GLY A 265 -10.94 -11.17 -14.55
N ASP A 266 -10.87 -12.39 -14.02
CA ASP A 266 -10.86 -12.66 -12.57
C ASP A 266 -9.63 -12.18 -11.82
N ILE A 267 -8.55 -11.81 -12.52
CA ILE A 267 -7.35 -11.21 -11.90
C ILE A 267 -7.68 -9.93 -11.14
N HIS A 268 -8.71 -9.19 -11.55
CA HIS A 268 -9.17 -7.98 -10.86
C HIS A 268 -9.89 -8.25 -9.54
N SER A 269 -10.26 -9.51 -9.24
CA SER A 269 -10.80 -9.93 -7.95
C SER A 269 -9.72 -10.09 -6.86
N LEU A 270 -8.45 -10.09 -7.27
CA LEU A 270 -7.32 -10.15 -6.34
C LEU A 270 -7.04 -8.78 -5.72
N THR A 271 -6.57 -8.81 -4.48
CA THR A 271 -6.10 -7.60 -3.80
C THR A 271 -4.82 -7.07 -4.46
N HIS A 272 -4.47 -5.82 -4.15
CA HIS A 272 -3.21 -5.22 -4.59
C HIS A 272 -2.00 -6.10 -4.23
N GLY A 273 -1.83 -6.42 -2.94
CA GLY A 273 -0.69 -7.20 -2.47
C GLY A 273 -0.66 -8.64 -2.99
N GLU A 274 -1.81 -9.28 -3.27
CA GLU A 274 -1.82 -10.60 -3.91
C GLU A 274 -1.20 -10.55 -5.31
N LYS A 275 -1.44 -9.49 -6.08
CA LYS A 275 -0.79 -9.28 -7.39
C LYS A 275 0.68 -8.89 -7.24
N VAL A 276 0.99 -8.03 -6.26
CA VAL A 276 2.38 -7.65 -5.94
C VAL A 276 3.20 -8.86 -5.48
N ALA A 277 2.62 -9.83 -4.75
CA ALA A 277 3.30 -11.06 -4.37
C ALA A 277 3.90 -11.78 -5.58
N TYR A 278 3.08 -11.99 -6.61
CA TYR A 278 3.54 -12.65 -7.84
C TYR A 278 4.55 -11.78 -8.61
N GLY A 279 4.35 -10.46 -8.62
CA GLY A 279 5.29 -9.49 -9.18
C GLY A 279 6.66 -9.53 -8.48
N THR A 280 6.67 -9.63 -7.14
CA THR A 280 7.90 -9.74 -6.33
C THR A 280 8.69 -11.00 -6.66
N LEU A 281 8.01 -12.15 -6.72
CA LEU A 281 8.66 -13.41 -7.12
C LEU A 281 9.20 -13.33 -8.55
N THR A 282 8.46 -12.71 -9.46
CA THR A 282 8.88 -12.50 -10.84
C THR A 282 10.11 -11.59 -10.91
N GLN A 283 10.19 -10.53 -10.10
CA GLN A 283 11.39 -9.70 -10.02
C GLN A 283 12.60 -10.50 -9.54
N LEU A 284 12.45 -11.36 -8.53
CA LEU A 284 13.55 -12.22 -8.08
C LEU A 284 14.07 -13.15 -9.19
N VAL A 285 13.19 -13.62 -10.09
CA VAL A 285 13.56 -14.39 -11.28
C VAL A 285 14.28 -13.50 -12.30
N LEU A 286 13.76 -12.31 -12.61
CA LEU A 286 14.39 -11.34 -13.53
C LEU A 286 15.82 -10.97 -13.09
N GLU A 287 16.02 -10.80 -11.78
CA GLU A 287 17.33 -10.49 -11.18
C GLU A 287 18.25 -11.72 -11.10
N ASN A 288 17.76 -12.92 -11.42
CA ASN A 288 18.47 -14.19 -11.22
C ASN A 288 19.03 -14.33 -9.79
N ARG A 289 18.16 -14.07 -8.81
CA ARG A 289 18.55 -14.13 -7.38
C ARG A 289 18.84 -15.58 -6.96
N PRO A 290 19.65 -15.78 -5.89
CA PRO A 290 19.96 -17.11 -5.40
C PRO A 290 18.69 -17.94 -5.11
N LYS A 291 18.76 -19.25 -5.43
CA LYS A 291 17.66 -20.20 -5.21
C LYS A 291 17.10 -20.14 -3.80
N GLU A 292 17.98 -20.03 -2.82
CA GLU A 292 17.62 -20.01 -1.40
C GLU A 292 16.75 -18.79 -1.05
N GLU A 293 17.00 -17.66 -1.69
CA GLU A 293 16.19 -16.46 -1.51
C GLU A 293 14.81 -16.63 -2.17
N LEU A 294 14.76 -17.04 -3.44
CA LEU A 294 13.49 -17.30 -4.14
C LEU A 294 12.63 -18.32 -3.39
N ASP A 295 13.21 -19.46 -2.98
CA ASP A 295 12.52 -20.51 -2.21
C ASP A 295 11.97 -19.99 -0.87
N ARG A 296 12.71 -19.10 -0.19
CA ARG A 296 12.29 -18.50 1.07
C ARG A 296 11.01 -17.68 0.89
N TYR A 297 10.95 -16.84 -0.14
CA TYR A 297 9.77 -16.04 -0.46
C TYR A 297 8.59 -16.91 -0.87
N ILE A 298 8.79 -17.89 -1.76
CA ILE A 298 7.73 -18.82 -2.21
C ILE A 298 7.10 -19.53 -1.01
N ARG A 299 7.91 -20.16 -0.16
CA ARG A 299 7.39 -20.89 1.03
C ARG A 299 6.64 -19.97 1.99
N PHE A 300 7.14 -18.77 2.17
CA PHE A 300 6.49 -17.82 3.06
C PHE A 300 5.15 -17.34 2.50
N TYR A 301 5.10 -17.02 1.22
CA TYR A 301 3.84 -16.65 0.56
C TYR A 301 2.82 -17.78 0.59
N GLN A 302 3.22 -19.02 0.32
CA GLN A 302 2.33 -20.17 0.44
C GLN A 302 1.81 -20.37 1.88
N ALA A 303 2.66 -20.19 2.88
CA ALA A 303 2.26 -20.26 4.28
C ALA A 303 1.27 -19.16 4.71
N LEU A 304 1.29 -18.01 4.03
CA LEU A 304 0.34 -16.90 4.21
C LEU A 304 -0.93 -17.05 3.35
N GLY A 305 -1.01 -18.06 2.47
CA GLY A 305 -2.11 -18.24 1.52
C GLY A 305 -2.09 -17.24 0.36
N LEU A 306 -0.92 -16.71 0.02
CA LEU A 306 -0.70 -15.78 -1.08
C LEU A 306 -0.36 -16.53 -2.37
N PRO A 307 -0.69 -15.97 -3.55
CA PRO A 307 -0.46 -16.64 -4.82
C PRO A 307 1.02 -16.72 -5.17
N THR A 308 1.43 -17.88 -5.66
CA THR A 308 2.79 -18.20 -6.13
C THR A 308 2.83 -18.78 -7.54
N THR A 309 1.66 -19.02 -8.14
CA THR A 309 1.50 -19.57 -9.50
C THR A 309 0.57 -18.72 -10.36
N LEU A 310 0.67 -18.84 -11.69
CA LEU A 310 -0.26 -18.20 -12.62
C LEU A 310 -1.72 -18.63 -12.38
N ALA A 311 -1.95 -19.88 -12.01
CA ALA A 311 -3.30 -20.36 -11.70
C ALA A 311 -3.90 -19.64 -10.49
N GLU A 312 -3.09 -19.38 -9.45
CA GLU A 312 -3.52 -18.69 -8.23
C GLU A 312 -3.78 -17.20 -8.49
N VAL A 313 -3.03 -16.56 -9.38
CA VAL A 313 -3.34 -15.20 -9.84
C VAL A 313 -4.44 -15.16 -10.91
N LYS A 314 -5.23 -16.23 -11.06
CA LYS A 314 -6.38 -16.34 -11.99
C LYS A 314 -5.99 -16.28 -13.47
N LEU A 315 -4.77 -16.67 -13.80
CA LEU A 315 -4.23 -16.70 -15.16
C LEU A 315 -3.89 -18.14 -15.62
N ALA A 316 -4.66 -19.14 -15.16
CA ALA A 316 -4.49 -20.53 -15.61
C ALA A 316 -4.67 -20.64 -17.13
N GLY A 317 -3.64 -21.16 -17.82
CA GLY A 317 -3.70 -21.35 -19.28
C GLY A 317 -3.67 -20.06 -20.08
N VAL A 318 -3.23 -18.95 -19.49
CA VAL A 318 -3.04 -17.67 -20.19
C VAL A 318 -2.13 -17.82 -21.40
N ALA A 319 -2.47 -17.16 -22.52
CA ALA A 319 -1.64 -17.17 -23.72
C ALA A 319 -0.35 -16.36 -23.51
N TYR A 320 0.74 -16.77 -24.15
CA TYR A 320 2.01 -16.05 -24.09
C TYR A 320 1.88 -14.58 -24.50
N GLU A 321 1.10 -14.33 -25.54
CA GLU A 321 0.84 -13.01 -26.09
C GLU A 321 0.15 -12.08 -25.06
N ASP A 322 -0.66 -12.62 -24.16
CA ASP A 322 -1.28 -11.86 -23.08
C ASP A 322 -0.26 -11.52 -21.99
N LEU A 323 0.67 -12.43 -21.68
CA LEU A 323 1.78 -12.12 -20.78
C LEU A 323 2.74 -11.07 -21.37
N VAL A 324 2.93 -11.07 -22.70
CA VAL A 324 3.68 -10.01 -23.39
C VAL A 324 2.97 -8.65 -23.25
N LYS A 325 1.62 -8.61 -23.24
CA LYS A 325 0.88 -7.35 -22.96
C LYS A 325 1.14 -6.86 -21.54
N VAL A 326 1.19 -7.78 -20.56
CA VAL A 326 1.59 -7.44 -19.18
C VAL A 326 2.99 -6.84 -19.17
N GLY A 327 3.94 -7.49 -19.84
CA GLY A 327 5.30 -6.98 -19.99
C GLY A 327 5.37 -5.64 -20.69
N ALA A 328 4.56 -5.43 -21.74
CA ALA A 328 4.54 -4.17 -22.48
C ALA A 328 4.10 -2.99 -21.60
N LEU A 329 3.09 -3.18 -20.75
CA LEU A 329 2.68 -2.16 -19.81
C LEU A 329 3.70 -1.98 -18.68
N ALA A 330 4.25 -3.07 -18.14
CA ALA A 330 5.27 -3.03 -17.09
C ALA A 330 6.58 -2.35 -17.53
N THR A 331 6.87 -2.34 -18.84
CA THR A 331 8.10 -1.75 -19.42
C THR A 331 7.84 -0.46 -20.20
N GLN A 332 6.63 0.12 -20.12
CA GLN A 332 6.35 1.40 -20.78
C GLN A 332 7.16 2.54 -20.14
N ASP A 333 7.33 3.63 -20.86
CA ASP A 333 8.03 4.80 -20.36
C ASP A 333 7.37 5.35 -19.08
N GLY A 334 8.20 5.59 -18.06
CA GLY A 334 7.75 6.09 -16.75
C GLY A 334 7.51 5.01 -15.71
N GLU A 335 7.47 3.73 -16.07
CA GLU A 335 7.32 2.64 -15.10
C GLU A 335 8.59 2.40 -14.26
N THR A 336 8.36 1.92 -13.06
CA THR A 336 9.40 1.76 -12.02
C THR A 336 10.43 0.69 -12.34
N ILE A 337 10.16 -0.26 -13.22
CA ILE A 337 11.12 -1.28 -13.68
C ILE A 337 12.40 -0.64 -14.26
N HIS A 338 12.30 0.58 -14.79
CA HIS A 338 13.43 1.32 -15.35
C HIS A 338 14.40 1.85 -14.28
N GLN A 339 14.07 1.74 -13.00
CA GLN A 339 14.98 2.03 -11.89
C GLN A 339 15.93 0.87 -11.58
N MET A 340 15.81 -0.26 -12.25
CA MET A 340 16.75 -1.40 -12.16
C MET A 340 18.00 -1.20 -13.02
N ALA A 341 19.10 -1.82 -12.62
CA ALA A 341 20.37 -1.75 -13.37
C ALA A 341 20.26 -2.40 -14.76
N GLN A 342 19.47 -3.46 -14.89
CA GLN A 342 19.21 -4.14 -16.14
C GLN A 342 17.98 -3.55 -16.82
N LYS A 343 18.01 -3.55 -18.16
CA LYS A 343 16.84 -3.18 -18.97
C LYS A 343 16.13 -4.45 -19.44
N PHE A 344 14.83 -4.47 -19.26
CA PHE A 344 13.98 -5.60 -19.64
C PHE A 344 13.04 -5.21 -20.78
N THR A 345 12.81 -6.17 -21.68
CA THR A 345 11.80 -6.08 -22.73
C THR A 345 10.48 -6.68 -22.27
N PRO A 346 9.35 -6.41 -22.97
CA PRO A 346 8.08 -7.09 -22.71
C PRO A 346 8.19 -8.62 -22.66
N SER A 347 9.01 -9.20 -23.55
CA SER A 347 9.22 -10.66 -23.61
C SER A 347 10.01 -11.18 -22.40
N ASP A 348 11.00 -10.43 -21.89
CA ASP A 348 11.73 -10.84 -20.69
C ASP A 348 10.81 -10.96 -19.47
N VAL A 349 9.86 -10.04 -19.34
CA VAL A 349 8.86 -10.08 -18.26
C VAL A 349 7.93 -11.28 -18.46
N ALA A 350 7.43 -11.53 -19.67
CA ALA A 350 6.58 -12.67 -19.98
C ALA A 350 7.28 -14.01 -19.72
N ASP A 351 8.54 -14.13 -20.10
CA ASP A 351 9.37 -15.32 -19.87
C ASP A 351 9.60 -15.55 -18.38
N ALA A 352 9.85 -14.49 -17.60
CA ALA A 352 10.03 -14.59 -16.16
C ALA A 352 8.75 -15.03 -15.43
N LEU A 353 7.58 -14.53 -15.84
CA LEU A 353 6.26 -14.97 -15.32
C LEU A 353 6.04 -16.47 -15.54
N LEU A 354 6.34 -16.98 -16.74
CA LEU A 354 6.23 -18.41 -17.07
C LEU A 354 7.29 -19.26 -16.36
N ALA A 355 8.53 -18.77 -16.31
CA ALA A 355 9.62 -19.50 -15.65
C ALA A 355 9.34 -19.65 -14.15
N LEU A 356 8.80 -18.62 -13.51
CA LEU A 356 8.36 -18.69 -12.11
C LEU A 356 7.26 -19.73 -11.92
N ASP A 357 6.21 -19.71 -12.75
CA ASP A 357 5.11 -20.68 -12.66
C ASP A 357 5.60 -22.12 -12.80
N ALA A 358 6.44 -22.37 -13.79
CA ALA A 358 7.04 -23.69 -13.99
C ALA A 358 7.89 -24.10 -12.80
N TYR A 359 8.75 -23.20 -12.30
CA TYR A 359 9.62 -23.47 -11.16
C TYR A 359 8.83 -23.82 -9.89
N VAL A 360 7.78 -23.08 -9.57
CA VAL A 360 6.94 -23.35 -8.41
C VAL A 360 6.25 -24.71 -8.55
N ARG A 361 5.63 -24.99 -9.69
CA ARG A 361 4.92 -26.27 -9.92
C ARG A 361 5.82 -27.51 -9.89
N GLU A 362 7.10 -27.35 -10.20
CA GLU A 362 8.06 -28.48 -10.21
C GLU A 362 8.71 -28.71 -8.84
N ASN A 363 8.80 -27.70 -7.97
CA ASN A 363 9.60 -27.76 -6.74
C ASN A 363 8.80 -27.61 -5.45
N PHE A 364 7.50 -27.20 -5.54
CA PHE A 364 6.61 -26.96 -4.40
C PHE A 364 5.23 -27.59 -4.61
#